data_8dec2420369ac59c434cf1fbb0860547
#
_entry.id   8dec2420369ac59c434cf1fbb0860547
#
_cell.length_a   1.000
_cell.length_b   1.000
_cell.length_c   1.000
_cell.angle_alpha   90.00
_cell.angle_beta   90.00
_cell.angle_gamma   90.00
#
_symmetry.space_group_name_H-M   'P 1'
#
loop_
_entity.id
_entity.type
_entity.pdbx_description
1 polymer ?
#
loop_
_entity_poly.entity_id
_entity_poly.type
_entity_poly.pdbx_seq_one_letter_code
_entity_poly.pdbx_strand_id
1 'polypeptide(L)'
;MRSISIQRAFQGLGVLSAVGVLVACGTLQSTSPAPLKAATGASLPNCEALASKLQLPNTRIESAASVVAGAVMQGDKAVPAHCLVKGRMHERKGSDGRDYAIGFEMRLPTAWNGRFYYQGNGGLDGSVQPALGALGGGPLTGALMQGFAVISSDAGHSGPQTPVFG
;
A
#
# COMPACT_ATOMS: atom_id res chain seq x y z
N MET A 1 -58.76 -73.04 -21.53
CA MET A 1 -58.79 -74.03 -20.44
C MET A 1 -58.17 -73.46 -19.17
N ARG A 2 -58.99 -73.34 -18.18
CA ARG A 2 -58.75 -73.40 -16.71
C ARG A 2 -57.44 -72.83 -16.19
N SER A 3 -57.52 -71.73 -15.45
CA SER A 3 -57.79 -71.66 -13.99
C SER A 3 -56.57 -72.07 -13.17
N ILE A 4 -56.09 -71.20 -12.29
CA ILE A 4 -56.41 -71.17 -10.84
C ILE A 4 -55.56 -70.10 -10.18
N SER A 5 -56.21 -69.23 -9.41
CA SER A 5 -55.78 -68.36 -8.34
C SER A 5 -54.87 -69.05 -7.35
N ILE A 6 -53.98 -68.29 -6.69
CA ILE A 6 -53.79 -68.31 -5.23
C ILE A 6 -53.16 -67.01 -4.79
N GLN A 7 -53.93 -66.27 -4.00
CA GLN A 7 -53.46 -65.21 -3.10
C GLN A 7 -52.62 -65.79 -1.97
N ARG A 8 -51.58 -65.09 -1.60
CA ARG A 8 -51.23 -65.02 -0.16
C ARG A 8 -50.48 -63.69 0.12
N ALA A 9 -51.11 -63.00 0.99
CA ALA A 9 -50.58 -61.80 1.64
C ALA A 9 -49.36 -62.11 2.51
N PHE A 10 -48.41 -61.26 2.50
CA PHE A 10 -47.52 -61.08 3.64
C PHE A 10 -47.33 -59.57 3.86
N GLN A 11 -47.87 -59.08 4.91
CA GLN A 11 -47.62 -57.82 5.52
C GLN A 11 -46.21 -57.86 6.09
N GLY A 12 -45.34 -56.97 5.63
CA GLY A 12 -44.05 -56.72 6.21
C GLY A 12 -43.89 -55.22 6.37
N LEU A 13 -44.09 -54.75 7.58
CA LEU A 13 -43.93 -53.42 8.04
C LEU A 13 -42.40 -53.07 7.98
N GLY A 14 -41.99 -52.42 6.98
CA GLY A 14 -40.60 -51.86 6.86
C GLY A 14 -40.63 -50.37 7.07
N VAL A 15 -40.34 -49.94 8.29
CA VAL A 15 -40.13 -48.52 8.61
C VAL A 15 -38.79 -48.09 7.98
N LEU A 16 -38.84 -47.46 6.83
CA LEU A 16 -37.67 -46.75 6.29
C LEU A 16 -37.55 -45.40 6.99
N SER A 17 -36.66 -45.36 7.97
CA SER A 17 -36.16 -44.07 8.52
C SER A 17 -35.34 -43.36 7.47
N ALA A 18 -35.95 -42.43 6.79
CA ALA A 18 -35.21 -41.47 5.94
C ALA A 18 -34.47 -40.50 6.84
N VAL A 19 -33.17 -40.74 7.05
CA VAL A 19 -32.27 -39.78 7.66
C VAL A 19 -32.03 -38.66 6.63
N GLY A 20 -32.79 -37.60 6.78
CA GLY A 20 -32.56 -36.35 6.01
C GLY A 20 -31.28 -35.72 6.46
N VAL A 21 -30.20 -35.81 5.65
CA VAL A 21 -28.99 -35.00 5.79
C VAL A 21 -29.36 -33.58 5.40
N LEU A 22 -29.68 -32.75 6.39
CA LEU A 22 -29.75 -31.29 6.21
C LEU A 22 -28.36 -30.77 5.96
N VAL A 23 -27.98 -30.63 4.68
CA VAL A 23 -26.81 -29.83 4.28
C VAL A 23 -27.17 -28.40 4.60
N ALA A 24 -26.72 -27.91 5.76
CA ALA A 24 -26.72 -26.50 6.09
C ALA A 24 -25.72 -25.79 5.18
N CYS A 25 -26.19 -25.32 4.03
CA CYS A 25 -25.45 -24.29 3.28
C CYS A 25 -25.40 -23.04 4.16
N GLY A 26 -24.34 -22.95 4.98
CA GLY A 26 -24.00 -21.73 5.66
C GLY A 26 -23.71 -20.69 4.59
N THR A 27 -24.59 -19.73 4.40
CA THR A 27 -24.30 -18.53 3.63
C THR A 27 -23.16 -17.81 4.35
N LEU A 28 -21.94 -17.93 3.80
CA LEU A 28 -20.84 -17.07 4.16
C LEU A 28 -21.28 -15.64 3.81
N GLN A 29 -21.84 -14.94 4.78
CA GLN A 29 -22.06 -13.52 4.65
C GLN A 29 -20.69 -12.88 4.52
N SER A 30 -20.28 -12.56 3.29
CA SER A 30 -19.18 -11.63 3.06
C SER A 30 -19.58 -10.30 3.71
N THR A 31 -19.13 -10.08 4.94
CA THR A 31 -19.19 -8.75 5.53
C THR A 31 -18.26 -7.88 4.72
N SER A 32 -18.80 -7.09 3.82
CA SER A 32 -18.03 -6.02 3.17
C SER A 32 -17.36 -5.20 4.26
N PRO A 33 -16.04 -4.94 4.16
CA PRO A 33 -15.36 -4.09 5.13
C PRO A 33 -16.09 -2.73 5.19
N ALA A 34 -16.23 -2.19 6.39
CA ALA A 34 -16.86 -0.89 6.57
C ALA A 34 -16.16 0.14 5.68
N PRO A 35 -16.90 1.06 5.04
CA PRO A 35 -16.30 2.11 4.24
C PRO A 35 -15.25 2.86 5.06
N LEU A 36 -14.07 3.07 4.47
CA LEU A 36 -13.03 3.87 5.12
C LEU A 36 -13.60 5.28 5.38
N LYS A 37 -13.36 5.80 6.58
CA LYS A 37 -13.71 7.18 6.91
C LYS A 37 -13.05 8.12 5.90
N ALA A 38 -13.75 9.19 5.52
CA ALA A 38 -13.16 10.23 4.70
C ALA A 38 -11.90 10.76 5.37
N ALA A 39 -10.82 10.88 4.59
CA ALA A 39 -9.59 11.46 5.09
C ALA A 39 -9.81 12.96 5.35
N THR A 40 -9.29 13.45 6.48
CA THR A 40 -9.35 14.88 6.82
C THR A 40 -8.05 15.52 6.37
N GLY A 41 -8.16 16.48 5.47
CA GLY A 41 -7.03 17.26 4.99
C GLY A 41 -6.51 18.23 6.05
N ALA A 42 -5.30 18.70 5.85
CA ALA A 42 -4.66 19.71 6.68
C ALA A 42 -3.75 20.60 5.83
N SER A 43 -3.41 21.77 6.33
CA SER A 43 -2.37 22.62 5.76
C SER A 43 -1.06 22.48 6.54
N LEU A 44 0.07 22.58 5.85
CA LEU A 44 1.39 22.59 6.45
C LEU A 44 1.92 24.04 6.46
N PRO A 45 1.86 24.74 7.60
CA PRO A 45 2.14 26.17 7.64
C PRO A 45 3.64 26.51 7.60
N ASN A 46 4.50 25.59 8.00
CA ASN A 46 5.94 25.83 8.07
C ASN A 46 6.71 24.55 7.73
N CYS A 47 7.19 24.50 6.52
CA CYS A 47 7.96 23.36 5.99
C CYS A 47 9.33 23.24 6.66
N GLU A 48 10.06 24.33 6.73
CA GLU A 48 11.45 24.37 7.17
C GLU A 48 11.60 23.92 8.64
N ALA A 49 10.58 24.19 9.44
CA ALA A 49 10.55 23.75 10.83
C ALA A 49 10.49 22.21 11.00
N LEU A 50 10.13 21.46 9.97
CA LEU A 50 10.11 20.00 10.02
C LEU A 50 11.49 19.40 10.28
N ALA A 51 12.55 20.02 9.74
CA ALA A 51 13.91 19.52 9.94
C ALA A 51 14.29 19.43 11.43
N SER A 52 13.78 20.33 12.26
CA SER A 52 14.07 20.35 13.71
C SER A 52 12.96 19.75 14.57
N LYS A 53 11.72 19.78 14.11
CA LYS A 53 10.54 19.33 14.87
C LYS A 53 10.19 17.86 14.68
N LEU A 54 10.53 17.30 13.54
CA LEU A 54 10.20 15.90 13.23
C LEU A 54 11.25 14.97 13.87
N GLN A 55 10.95 14.53 15.10
CA GLN A 55 11.77 13.59 15.84
C GLN A 55 11.20 12.18 15.69
N LEU A 56 11.80 11.38 14.81
CA LEU A 56 11.39 10.00 14.58
C LEU A 56 12.53 9.05 15.00
N PRO A 57 12.20 7.87 15.57
CA PRO A 57 13.21 6.90 15.97
C PRO A 57 14.10 6.52 14.76
N ASN A 58 15.41 6.46 15.00
CA ASN A 58 16.41 6.04 14.01
C ASN A 58 16.31 6.82 12.67
N THR A 59 15.83 8.07 12.71
CA THR A 59 15.63 8.89 11.51
C THR A 59 16.31 10.24 11.67
N ARG A 60 17.09 10.63 10.68
CA ARG A 60 17.71 11.95 10.58
C ARG A 60 17.12 12.69 9.38
N ILE A 61 16.48 13.82 9.64
CA ILE A 61 16.05 14.74 8.59
C ILE A 61 17.27 15.56 8.17
N GLU A 62 17.61 15.51 6.90
CA GLU A 62 18.75 16.25 6.33
C GLU A 62 18.34 17.64 5.88
N SER A 63 17.16 17.74 5.31
CA SER A 63 16.61 19.02 4.83
C SER A 63 15.09 19.00 4.77
N ALA A 64 14.50 20.19 4.93
CA ALA A 64 13.12 20.48 4.63
C ALA A 64 13.05 21.84 3.95
N ALA A 65 12.47 21.93 2.77
CA ALA A 65 12.42 23.16 1.98
C ALA A 65 11.07 23.30 1.26
N SER A 66 10.52 24.50 1.30
CA SER A 66 9.31 24.84 0.56
C SER A 66 9.58 24.89 -0.94
N VAL A 67 8.71 24.24 -1.71
CA VAL A 67 8.73 24.23 -3.17
C VAL A 67 7.44 24.91 -3.66
N VAL A 68 7.58 26.00 -4.41
CA VAL A 68 6.43 26.74 -4.94
C VAL A 68 5.75 25.96 -6.07
N ALA A 69 4.46 26.22 -6.28
CA ALA A 69 3.73 25.60 -7.38
C ALA A 69 4.41 25.89 -8.73
N GLY A 70 4.54 24.88 -9.56
CA GLY A 70 5.16 25.00 -10.88
C GLY A 70 6.69 24.99 -10.91
N ALA A 71 7.39 24.99 -9.77
CA ALA A 71 8.83 24.81 -9.75
C ALA A 71 9.25 23.39 -10.19
N VAL A 72 8.34 22.44 -10.07
CA VAL A 72 8.50 21.06 -10.57
C VAL A 72 7.38 20.79 -11.56
N MET A 73 7.72 20.13 -12.66
CA MET A 73 6.75 19.71 -13.67
C MET A 73 6.65 18.18 -13.69
N GLN A 74 5.45 17.65 -13.92
CA GLN A 74 5.21 16.24 -14.20
C GLN A 74 4.55 16.14 -15.57
N GLY A 75 5.35 15.82 -16.60
CA GLY A 75 4.95 16.01 -17.98
C GLY A 75 4.73 17.51 -18.27
N ASP A 76 3.58 17.84 -18.80
CA ASP A 76 3.13 19.21 -19.09
C ASP A 76 2.41 19.90 -17.91
N LYS A 77 2.29 19.23 -16.77
CA LYS A 77 1.50 19.72 -15.63
C LYS A 77 2.40 20.24 -14.52
N ALA A 78 2.02 21.40 -14.00
CA ALA A 78 2.67 22.00 -12.84
C ALA A 78 2.33 21.23 -11.56
N VAL A 79 3.35 20.80 -10.81
CA VAL A 79 3.17 20.18 -9.49
C VAL A 79 2.76 21.26 -8.49
N PRO A 80 1.76 21.01 -7.60
CA PRO A 80 1.34 21.98 -6.62
C PRO A 80 2.41 22.30 -5.60
N ALA A 81 2.25 23.43 -4.88
CA ALA A 81 3.15 23.81 -3.79
C ALA A 81 3.22 22.71 -2.73
N HIS A 82 4.42 22.39 -2.28
CA HIS A 82 4.66 21.31 -1.34
C HIS A 82 5.93 21.54 -0.52
N CYS A 83 6.07 20.81 0.58
CA CYS A 83 7.31 20.70 1.35
C CYS A 83 8.09 19.50 0.85
N LEU A 84 9.33 19.72 0.47
CA LEU A 84 10.29 18.67 0.13
C LEU A 84 11.16 18.37 1.36
N VAL A 85 11.05 17.14 1.85
CA VAL A 85 11.83 16.64 2.98
C VAL A 85 12.76 15.54 2.49
N LYS A 86 14.02 15.58 2.88
CA LYS A 86 15.00 14.53 2.63
C LYS A 86 15.60 14.06 3.94
N GLY A 87 15.92 12.78 4.02
CA GLY A 87 16.52 12.23 5.22
C GLY A 87 17.04 10.81 5.04
N ARG A 88 17.53 10.28 6.14
CA ARG A 88 18.06 8.92 6.26
C ARG A 88 17.49 8.22 7.49
N MET A 89 17.25 6.93 7.36
CA MET A 89 16.77 6.07 8.44
C MET A 89 17.75 4.92 8.66
N HIS A 90 17.82 4.45 9.91
CA HIS A 90 18.60 3.27 10.29
C HIS A 90 20.06 3.34 9.87
N GLU A 91 20.69 4.49 10.06
CA GLU A 91 22.13 4.66 9.81
C GLU A 91 22.92 3.67 10.70
N ARG A 92 23.76 2.86 10.08
CA ARG A 92 24.53 1.82 10.76
C ARG A 92 25.81 1.46 10.04
N LYS A 93 26.77 0.89 10.76
CA LYS A 93 27.90 0.21 10.14
C LYS A 93 27.54 -1.26 9.89
N GLY A 94 27.81 -1.72 8.66
CA GLY A 94 27.74 -3.13 8.30
C GLY A 94 28.89 -3.95 8.88
N SER A 95 28.76 -5.27 8.81
CA SER A 95 29.84 -6.19 9.17
C SER A 95 31.09 -6.07 8.28
N ASP A 96 30.92 -5.51 7.08
CA ASP A 96 31.99 -5.18 6.12
C ASP A 96 32.64 -3.81 6.40
N GLY A 97 32.26 -3.12 7.48
CA GLY A 97 32.77 -1.80 7.87
C GLY A 97 32.21 -0.62 7.08
N ARG A 98 31.33 -0.85 6.12
CA ARG A 98 30.67 0.21 5.35
C ARG A 98 29.50 0.83 6.11
N ASP A 99 29.19 2.07 5.76
CA ASP A 99 28.04 2.77 6.28
C ASP A 99 26.80 2.46 5.44
N TYR A 100 25.72 2.12 6.11
CA TYR A 100 24.41 1.82 5.52
C TYR A 100 23.33 2.71 6.11
N ALA A 101 22.39 3.08 5.29
CA ALA A 101 21.18 3.80 5.69
C ALA A 101 20.08 3.55 4.65
N ILE A 102 18.85 3.87 4.99
CA ILE A 102 17.75 3.98 4.04
C ILE A 102 17.57 5.46 3.74
N GLY A 103 17.95 5.89 2.54
CA GLY A 103 17.67 7.22 2.05
C GLY A 103 16.21 7.39 1.67
N PHE A 104 15.64 8.57 1.90
CA PHE A 104 14.28 8.87 1.48
C PHE A 104 14.10 10.32 1.04
N GLU A 105 13.11 10.52 0.18
CA GLU A 105 12.51 11.80 -0.16
C GLU A 105 11.02 11.74 0.16
N MET A 106 10.49 12.77 0.81
CA MET A 106 9.07 12.91 1.09
C MET A 106 8.59 14.27 0.60
N ARG A 107 7.43 14.29 -0.04
CA ARG A 107 6.75 15.52 -0.47
C ARG A 107 5.39 15.62 0.19
N LEU A 108 5.21 16.73 0.91
CA LEU A 108 3.99 17.01 1.66
C LEU A 108 3.29 18.19 0.98
N PRO A 109 2.16 18.00 0.29
CA PRO A 109 1.47 19.09 -0.39
C PRO A 109 0.96 20.10 0.64
N THR A 110 1.03 21.39 0.33
CA THR A 110 0.52 22.46 1.19
C THR A 110 -0.96 22.27 1.49
N ALA A 111 -1.73 21.80 0.49
CA ALA A 111 -3.13 21.41 0.62
C ALA A 111 -3.24 19.87 0.68
N TRP A 112 -2.84 19.30 1.80
CA TRP A 112 -2.88 17.84 1.99
C TRP A 112 -4.32 17.33 2.11
N ASN A 113 -4.67 16.29 1.36
CA ASN A 113 -6.00 15.68 1.35
C ASN A 113 -6.23 14.62 2.44
N GLY A 114 -5.29 14.47 3.41
CA GLY A 114 -5.37 13.49 4.47
C GLY A 114 -4.90 12.09 4.08
N ARG A 115 -4.39 11.88 2.85
CA ARG A 115 -3.94 10.59 2.35
C ARG A 115 -2.44 10.53 2.15
N PHE A 116 -1.91 9.33 2.28
CA PHE A 116 -0.50 9.03 2.13
C PHE A 116 -0.29 8.02 1.01
N TYR A 117 0.81 8.17 0.29
CA TYR A 117 1.22 7.26 -0.78
C TYR A 117 2.69 6.90 -0.62
N TYR A 118 2.99 5.60 -0.51
CA TYR A 118 4.36 5.09 -0.60
C TYR A 118 4.64 4.75 -2.06
N GLN A 119 5.64 5.42 -2.64
CA GLN A 119 6.10 5.17 -3.99
C GLN A 119 7.14 4.05 -3.97
N GLY A 120 6.74 2.85 -4.41
CA GLY A 120 7.68 1.79 -4.71
C GLY A 120 8.47 2.13 -5.96
N ASN A 121 9.79 2.00 -5.90
CA ASN A 121 10.66 2.24 -7.03
C ASN A 121 10.90 0.93 -7.80
N GLY A 122 11.67 0.96 -8.89
CA GLY A 122 11.99 -0.22 -9.69
C GLY A 122 12.82 -1.25 -8.89
N GLY A 123 12.68 -2.54 -9.20
CA GLY A 123 13.12 -3.64 -8.34
C GLY A 123 14.60 -3.68 -7.95
N LEU A 124 15.50 -3.12 -8.75
CA LEU A 124 16.95 -3.11 -8.48
C LEU A 124 17.53 -1.69 -8.38
N ASP A 125 16.68 -0.67 -8.32
CA ASP A 125 17.15 0.69 -8.19
C ASP A 125 17.66 0.95 -6.77
N GLY A 126 18.84 1.25 -6.55
CA GLY A 126 19.40 1.68 -5.28
C GLY A 126 19.46 3.20 -5.18
N SER A 127 18.44 3.91 -5.62
CA SER A 127 18.38 5.38 -5.64
C SER A 127 17.04 5.92 -5.16
N VAL A 128 17.08 7.04 -4.45
CA VAL A 128 15.88 7.76 -4.05
C VAL A 128 15.32 8.49 -5.28
N GLN A 129 14.18 8.03 -5.77
CA GLN A 129 13.48 8.69 -6.88
C GLN A 129 12.66 9.88 -6.38
N PRO A 130 12.41 10.91 -7.22
CA PRO A 130 11.52 12.01 -6.85
C PRO A 130 10.14 11.51 -6.42
N ALA A 131 9.71 11.87 -5.21
CA ALA A 131 8.46 11.42 -4.59
C ALA A 131 7.23 12.13 -5.18
N LEU A 132 6.97 11.94 -6.47
CA LEU A 132 5.83 12.54 -7.18
C LEU A 132 4.58 11.64 -7.17
N GLY A 133 4.76 10.38 -6.76
CA GLY A 133 3.69 9.40 -6.81
C GLY A 133 3.36 8.95 -8.24
N ALA A 134 4.31 9.08 -9.17
CA ALA A 134 4.23 8.56 -10.51
C ALA A 134 4.82 7.16 -10.54
N LEU A 135 4.05 6.19 -11.01
CA LEU A 135 4.56 4.86 -11.35
C LEU A 135 4.85 4.81 -12.85
N GLY A 136 5.92 4.14 -13.24
CA GLY A 136 6.21 3.88 -14.64
C GLY A 136 5.00 3.21 -15.33
N GLY A 137 4.49 3.82 -16.40
CA GLY A 137 3.31 3.37 -17.10
C GLY A 137 1.95 3.67 -16.43
N GLY A 138 1.96 4.37 -15.30
CA GLY A 138 0.76 4.82 -14.62
C GLY A 138 0.15 6.09 -15.23
N PRO A 139 -0.96 6.60 -14.66
CA PRO A 139 -1.60 7.81 -15.14
C PRO A 139 -0.66 9.01 -15.07
N LEU A 140 -0.81 9.95 -16.00
CA LEU A 140 0.00 11.18 -16.08
C LEU A 140 -0.14 12.10 -14.86
N THR A 141 -1.06 11.80 -13.95
CA THR A 141 -1.29 12.56 -12.73
C THR A 141 -0.80 11.76 -11.53
N GLY A 142 0.34 12.11 -10.97
CA GLY A 142 0.90 11.47 -9.79
C GLY A 142 0.10 11.74 -8.52
N ALA A 143 0.37 10.96 -7.47
CA ALA A 143 -0.34 11.07 -6.20
C ALA A 143 -0.15 12.45 -5.53
N LEU A 144 1.04 13.06 -5.64
CA LEU A 144 1.30 14.41 -5.12
C LEU A 144 0.38 15.45 -5.74
N MET A 145 0.13 15.38 -7.05
CA MET A 145 -0.79 16.27 -7.76
C MET A 145 -2.23 16.11 -7.32
N GLN A 146 -2.59 14.94 -6.77
CA GLN A 146 -3.89 14.64 -6.21
C GLN A 146 -4.00 15.02 -4.72
N GLY A 147 -2.99 15.67 -4.17
CA GLY A 147 -2.95 16.13 -2.78
C GLY A 147 -2.52 15.06 -1.76
N PHE A 148 -1.95 13.95 -2.18
CA PHE A 148 -1.38 12.96 -1.25
C PHE A 148 -0.01 13.42 -0.76
N ALA A 149 0.30 13.12 0.50
CA ALA A 149 1.67 13.07 0.96
C ALA A 149 2.36 11.85 0.33
N VAL A 150 3.55 12.03 -0.24
CA VAL A 150 4.26 10.97 -0.97
C VAL A 150 5.64 10.76 -0.37
N ILE A 151 6.05 9.51 -0.17
CA ILE A 151 7.42 9.14 0.18
C ILE A 151 7.98 8.15 -0.83
N SER A 152 9.26 8.28 -1.12
CA SER A 152 10.08 7.39 -1.93
C SER A 152 11.37 7.07 -1.20
N SER A 153 11.94 5.88 -1.37
CA SER A 153 13.20 5.49 -0.74
C SER A 153 14.07 4.64 -1.67
N ASP A 154 15.36 4.51 -1.34
CA ASP A 154 16.31 3.61 -2.00
C ASP A 154 16.25 2.16 -1.45
N ALA A 155 15.29 1.86 -0.59
CA ALA A 155 15.13 0.57 0.08
C ALA A 155 16.36 0.12 0.90
N GLY A 156 17.29 1.01 1.19
CA GLY A 156 18.48 0.74 2.04
C GLY A 156 19.69 0.18 1.30
N HIS A 157 19.71 0.23 -0.02
CA HIS A 157 20.89 -0.04 -0.82
C HIS A 157 21.20 1.13 -1.77
N SER A 158 22.45 1.34 -2.08
CA SER A 158 22.90 2.39 -2.99
C SER A 158 23.49 1.75 -4.25
N GLY A 159 23.05 2.26 -5.41
CA GLY A 159 23.48 1.81 -6.72
C GLY A 159 22.82 0.46 -7.14
N PRO A 160 22.94 0.12 -8.44
CA PRO A 160 22.40 -1.13 -8.95
C PRO A 160 23.16 -2.29 -8.31
N GLN A 161 22.52 -2.98 -7.38
CA GLN A 161 23.03 -4.21 -6.82
C GLN A 161 22.60 -5.36 -7.74
N THR A 162 23.51 -5.82 -8.58
CA THR A 162 23.30 -7.09 -9.26
C THR A 162 23.37 -8.18 -8.20
N PRO A 163 22.28 -8.93 -7.95
CA PRO A 163 22.35 -10.05 -7.03
C PRO A 163 23.39 -11.02 -7.58
N VAL A 164 24.48 -11.24 -6.85
CA VAL A 164 25.38 -12.35 -7.12
C VAL A 164 24.65 -13.57 -6.57
N PHE A 165 23.91 -14.22 -7.42
CA PHE A 165 23.42 -15.57 -7.12
C PHE A 165 24.61 -16.51 -7.17
N GLY A 166 25.17 -16.83 -6.00
CA GLY A 166 26.16 -17.86 -5.80
C GLY A 166 25.55 -19.25 -5.81
#